data_0e14e4e1947ef063ecfa577af2227edb
#
_entry.id   0e14e4e1947ef063ecfa577af2227edb
#
_cell.length_a   1.000
_cell.length_b   1.000
_cell.length_c   1.000
_cell.angle_alpha   90.00
_cell.angle_beta   90.00
_cell.angle_gamma   90.00
#
_symmetry.space_group_name_H-M   'P 1'
#
loop_
_entity.id
_entity.type
_entity.pdbx_description
1 polymer ?
#
loop_
_entity_poly.entity_id
_entity_poly.type
_entity_poly.pdbx_seq_one_letter_code
_entity_poly.pdbx_strand_id
1 'polypeptide(L)'
;MASLDQFPYLPMQGKLTLCEVEGRIHSSDAEGANLEKYTSAVKNHPKVLITGELLQYAPALREETSRIFMPVMDIFYKRIISTWYERGFVDAIEVAANLRPDEAPASIIFVAKHLVKAINALSKLKNAFSPHLRGSNDRLILAVAQTRDWSLSPIRAIQWHPHTTKLAIAAWDDSIRIYSINSQLIPILKCKNQSFVSCMAWRPFCASELAVGCDEGVIVWNVDPNSVITRPSMSCGQVLRQPGHRPVTSLEWSPRGDLLLTASIVDTSMYLWDVSMEKYVPLKRVGGGGVSFVTWSPDSTKVFTATGGLIFRVWKTEKWIPERWTVVSGRVQTACWSPCGSVILFATTEEPLIYALPFDAVGSVFQSDDLSNANPVIDLTPIDASVNEGRIGGLVTSMCWDNTGHHLAVMFKESSVIAVFKTEIKTIFKISPCCFINGLAGEVPSAINFQKNFQEGAVLTIAWSTGRLQHFPFIYSDLEVEQKGPRFRSLNTSINGLQSPMGNF
;
A
#
# COMPACT_ATOMS: atom_id res chain seq x y z
N MET A 1 -22.64 -14.92 -8.97
CA MET A 1 -21.19 -14.73 -9.05
C MET A 1 -20.91 -13.89 -10.28
N ALA A 2 -20.20 -12.77 -10.13
CA ALA A 2 -19.77 -11.96 -11.28
C ALA A 2 -18.56 -12.63 -11.94
N SER A 3 -18.41 -12.47 -13.27
CA SER A 3 -17.27 -13.02 -14.01
C SER A 3 -16.71 -12.01 -15.02
N LEU A 4 -15.49 -12.26 -15.50
CA LEU A 4 -14.85 -11.41 -16.50
C LEU A 4 -15.56 -11.46 -17.87
N ASP A 5 -16.20 -12.58 -18.20
CA ASP A 5 -16.97 -12.73 -19.46
C ASP A 5 -18.18 -11.80 -19.57
N GLN A 6 -18.65 -11.27 -18.43
CA GLN A 6 -19.83 -10.40 -18.37
C GLN A 6 -19.49 -8.92 -18.62
N PHE A 7 -18.20 -8.56 -18.82
CA PHE A 7 -17.82 -7.19 -19.09
C PHE A 7 -18.34 -6.71 -20.45
N PRO A 8 -18.90 -5.49 -20.50
CA PRO A 8 -19.58 -5.00 -21.72
C PRO A 8 -18.62 -4.77 -22.88
N TYR A 9 -17.36 -4.44 -22.60
CA TYR A 9 -16.36 -4.14 -23.62
C TYR A 9 -15.00 -4.68 -23.19
N LEU A 10 -14.34 -5.39 -24.10
CA LEU A 10 -12.93 -5.70 -23.97
C LEU A 10 -12.07 -4.47 -24.27
N PRO A 11 -10.89 -4.36 -23.67
CA PRO A 11 -10.00 -3.24 -23.92
C PRO A 11 -9.58 -3.22 -25.40
N MET A 12 -9.59 -2.04 -26.01
CA MET A 12 -9.14 -1.87 -27.40
C MET A 12 -7.63 -1.67 -27.42
N GLN A 13 -6.96 -2.40 -28.31
CA GLN A 13 -5.51 -2.30 -28.51
C GLN A 13 -5.09 -0.87 -28.88
N GLY A 14 -4.00 -0.38 -28.29
CA GLY A 14 -3.44 0.94 -28.56
C GLY A 14 -4.23 2.11 -28.00
N LYS A 15 -5.36 1.88 -27.34
CA LYS A 15 -6.15 2.94 -26.70
C LYS A 15 -5.90 2.99 -25.21
N LEU A 16 -5.64 4.21 -24.74
CA LEU A 16 -5.57 4.57 -23.34
C LEU A 16 -6.98 4.87 -22.82
N THR A 17 -7.38 4.26 -21.71
CA THR A 17 -8.64 4.61 -21.03
C THR A 17 -8.43 5.83 -20.14
N LEU A 18 -9.30 6.83 -20.23
CA LEU A 18 -9.12 8.14 -19.59
C LEU A 18 -10.04 8.34 -18.38
N CYS A 19 -11.31 8.06 -18.52
CA CYS A 19 -12.31 8.29 -17.47
C CYS A 19 -13.60 7.52 -17.75
N GLU A 20 -14.42 7.39 -16.72
CA GLU A 20 -15.83 7.01 -16.81
C GLU A 20 -16.72 8.19 -16.44
N VAL A 21 -17.70 8.48 -17.27
CA VAL A 21 -18.72 9.48 -17.01
C VAL A 21 -20.08 8.87 -17.28
N GLU A 22 -20.95 8.85 -16.28
CA GLU A 22 -22.32 8.30 -16.36
C GLU A 22 -22.39 6.87 -16.96
N GLY A 23 -21.46 6.00 -16.54
CA GLY A 23 -21.39 4.62 -17.03
C GLY A 23 -20.76 4.43 -18.41
N ARG A 24 -20.28 5.51 -19.05
CA ARG A 24 -19.61 5.46 -20.36
C ARG A 24 -18.12 5.66 -20.22
N ILE A 25 -17.35 4.75 -20.81
CA ILE A 25 -15.89 4.83 -20.81
C ILE A 25 -15.42 5.69 -21.97
N HIS A 26 -14.52 6.62 -21.65
CA HIS A 26 -13.84 7.44 -22.64
C HIS A 26 -12.41 6.93 -22.80
N SER A 27 -12.06 6.58 -24.03
CA SER A 27 -10.71 6.14 -24.42
C SER A 27 -10.18 7.01 -25.55
N SER A 28 -8.88 7.14 -25.67
CA SER A 28 -8.20 7.91 -26.72
C SER A 28 -6.97 7.17 -27.22
N ASP A 29 -6.57 7.45 -28.47
CA ASP A 29 -5.31 6.97 -29.00
C ASP A 29 -4.14 7.69 -28.28
N ALA A 30 -3.04 6.98 -28.05
CA ALA A 30 -1.91 7.50 -27.27
C ALA A 30 -1.25 8.74 -27.92
N GLU A 31 -1.28 8.84 -29.25
CA GLU A 31 -0.59 9.90 -30.01
C GLU A 31 -1.46 11.14 -30.31
N GLY A 32 -2.76 11.07 -30.10
CA GLY A 32 -3.71 12.16 -30.45
C GLY A 32 -4.81 12.36 -29.45
N ALA A 33 -4.53 12.15 -28.14
CA ALA A 33 -5.52 12.18 -27.09
C ALA A 33 -6.30 13.49 -27.09
N ASN A 34 -7.55 13.46 -27.57
CA ASN A 34 -8.49 14.55 -27.34
C ASN A 34 -8.89 14.54 -25.85
N LEU A 35 -8.16 15.32 -25.06
CA LEU A 35 -8.34 15.44 -23.63
C LEU A 35 -9.54 16.32 -23.22
N GLU A 36 -10.30 16.89 -24.17
CA GLU A 36 -11.40 17.81 -23.86
C GLU A 36 -12.46 17.17 -22.97
N LYS A 37 -12.87 15.95 -23.27
CA LYS A 37 -13.85 15.22 -22.44
C LYS A 37 -13.30 14.90 -21.06
N TYR A 38 -12.02 14.50 -20.98
CA TYR A 38 -11.35 14.26 -19.73
C TYR A 38 -11.19 15.53 -18.90
N THR A 39 -10.73 16.63 -19.53
CA THR A 39 -10.55 17.92 -18.84
C THR A 39 -11.86 18.53 -18.40
N SER A 40 -12.95 18.36 -19.14
CA SER A 40 -14.27 18.80 -18.72
C SER A 40 -14.80 17.98 -17.53
N ALA A 41 -14.63 16.66 -17.56
CA ALA A 41 -15.04 15.76 -16.48
C ALA A 41 -14.28 15.99 -15.16
N VAL A 42 -13.01 16.44 -15.24
CA VAL A 42 -12.15 16.71 -14.07
C VAL A 42 -11.91 18.20 -13.82
N LYS A 43 -12.75 19.08 -14.38
CA LYS A 43 -12.57 20.53 -14.27
C LYS A 43 -12.42 21.01 -12.82
N ASN A 44 -13.20 20.45 -11.92
CA ASN A 44 -13.19 20.79 -10.50
C ASN A 44 -12.31 19.85 -9.66
N HIS A 45 -11.63 18.89 -10.31
CA HIS A 45 -10.75 17.96 -9.59
C HIS A 45 -9.50 18.70 -9.12
N PRO A 46 -9.18 18.65 -7.83
CA PRO A 46 -7.94 19.20 -7.32
C PRO A 46 -6.75 18.44 -7.92
N LYS A 47 -5.99 19.10 -8.79
CA LYS A 47 -4.83 18.50 -9.45
C LYS A 47 -3.65 18.46 -8.49
N VAL A 48 -3.14 17.27 -8.25
CA VAL A 48 -1.83 17.09 -7.62
C VAL A 48 -0.79 17.20 -8.74
N LEU A 49 0.08 18.22 -8.67
CA LEU A 49 1.15 18.40 -9.65
C LEU A 49 2.24 17.36 -9.36
N ILE A 50 2.42 16.42 -10.26
CA ILE A 50 3.48 15.43 -10.21
C ILE A 50 4.52 15.83 -11.25
N THR A 51 5.73 16.17 -10.77
CA THR A 51 6.82 16.58 -11.67
C THR A 51 7.39 15.38 -12.40
N GLY A 52 7.83 15.59 -13.65
CA GLY A 52 8.42 14.56 -14.49
C GLY A 52 9.73 13.93 -13.97
N GLU A 53 10.29 14.48 -12.88
CA GLU A 53 11.51 13.93 -12.25
C GLU A 53 11.34 12.49 -11.73
N LEU A 54 10.13 12.09 -11.34
CA LEU A 54 9.80 10.71 -10.99
C LEU A 54 9.91 9.76 -12.18
N LEU A 55 9.66 10.28 -13.39
CA LEU A 55 9.65 9.51 -14.63
C LEU A 55 11.05 9.31 -15.23
N GLN A 56 12.01 10.14 -14.84
CA GLN A 56 13.38 10.13 -15.39
C GLN A 56 14.38 9.34 -14.54
N TYR A 57 13.92 8.53 -13.62
CA TYR A 57 14.80 7.81 -12.73
C TYR A 57 15.54 6.70 -13.47
N ALA A 58 16.76 7.01 -13.95
CA ALA A 58 17.68 6.02 -14.46
C ALA A 58 18.54 5.48 -13.30
N PRO A 59 18.78 4.17 -13.20
CA PRO A 59 19.66 3.56 -12.18
C PRO A 59 21.09 4.14 -12.15
N ALA A 60 21.53 4.73 -13.25
CA ALA A 60 22.86 5.35 -13.42
C ALA A 60 23.14 6.51 -12.47
N LEU A 61 22.13 7.26 -12.00
CA LEU A 61 22.30 8.37 -11.06
C LEU A 61 22.77 7.94 -9.66
N ARG A 62 22.64 6.65 -9.32
CA ARG A 62 23.07 6.13 -8.01
C ARG A 62 24.60 6.08 -7.89
N GLU A 63 25.30 5.87 -8.99
CA GLU A 63 26.77 5.83 -9.02
C GLU A 63 27.40 7.23 -9.05
N GLU A 64 26.79 8.21 -9.70
CA GLU A 64 27.33 9.56 -9.83
C GLU A 64 27.20 10.39 -8.55
N THR A 65 26.07 10.28 -7.85
CA THR A 65 25.89 10.99 -6.56
C THR A 65 26.76 10.43 -5.44
N SER A 66 27.17 9.17 -5.50
CA SER A 66 28.11 8.59 -4.54
C SER A 66 29.57 9.08 -4.76
N ARG A 67 29.88 9.59 -5.95
CA ARG A 67 31.24 10.08 -6.31
C ARG A 67 31.48 11.55 -5.93
N ILE A 68 30.43 12.33 -5.69
CA ILE A 68 30.57 13.78 -5.36
C ILE A 68 30.96 14.01 -3.89
N PHE A 69 30.61 13.09 -2.99
CA PHE A 69 31.04 13.18 -1.60
C PHE A 69 32.09 12.11 -1.32
N MET A 70 33.33 12.52 -1.07
CA MET A 70 34.31 11.61 -0.51
C MET A 70 33.78 11.04 0.80
N PRO A 71 33.68 9.70 0.94
CA PRO A 71 33.27 9.13 2.21
C PRO A 71 34.30 9.54 3.27
N VAL A 72 33.85 10.18 4.34
CA VAL A 72 34.68 10.40 5.53
C VAL A 72 35.11 9.01 5.99
N MET A 73 36.40 8.72 5.94
CA MET A 73 36.98 7.46 6.37
C MET A 73 36.86 7.36 7.89
N ASP A 74 35.73 6.89 8.37
CA ASP A 74 35.56 6.56 9.78
C ASP A 74 36.48 5.38 10.15
N ILE A 75 37.16 5.51 11.27
CA ILE A 75 38.04 4.47 11.83
C ILE A 75 37.21 3.18 11.97
N PHE A 76 37.75 2.03 11.54
CA PHE A 76 37.01 0.76 11.41
C PHE A 76 36.22 0.35 12.65
N TYR A 77 36.78 0.53 13.86
CA TYR A 77 36.08 0.18 15.11
C TYR A 77 34.85 1.05 15.37
N LYS A 78 34.89 2.33 15.03
CA LYS A 78 33.76 3.25 15.16
C LYS A 78 32.62 2.84 14.21
N ARG A 79 32.97 2.41 13.01
CA ARG A 79 32.04 1.88 12.02
C ARG A 79 31.39 0.58 12.46
N ILE A 80 32.15 -0.33 13.08
CA ILE A 80 31.61 -1.59 13.65
C ILE A 80 30.69 -1.29 14.83
N ILE A 81 31.09 -0.42 15.76
CA ILE A 81 30.32 -0.05 16.93
C ILE A 81 29.03 0.69 16.53
N SER A 82 29.09 1.65 15.61
CA SER A 82 27.87 2.32 15.14
C SER A 82 26.89 1.35 14.46
N THR A 83 27.42 0.41 13.67
CA THR A 83 26.59 -0.63 13.06
C THR A 83 25.96 -1.55 14.11
N TRP A 84 26.70 -1.88 15.17
CA TRP A 84 26.16 -2.68 16.28
C TRP A 84 24.99 -1.97 16.97
N TYR A 85 25.14 -0.68 17.30
CA TYR A 85 24.06 0.09 17.92
C TYR A 85 22.89 0.36 16.98
N GLU A 86 23.17 0.57 15.67
CA GLU A 86 22.15 0.93 14.69
C GLU A 86 21.41 -0.29 14.11
N ARG A 87 22.12 -1.40 13.85
CA ARG A 87 21.60 -2.56 13.10
C ARG A 87 21.68 -3.89 13.84
N GLY A 88 22.42 -3.93 14.93
CA GLY A 88 22.59 -5.13 15.75
C GLY A 88 23.89 -5.89 15.51
N PHE A 89 24.09 -6.92 16.34
CA PHE A 89 25.35 -7.67 16.42
C PHE A 89 25.72 -8.42 15.14
N VAL A 90 24.73 -9.02 14.47
CA VAL A 90 24.95 -9.82 13.25
C VAL A 90 25.48 -8.94 12.11
N ASP A 91 24.85 -7.79 11.88
CA ASP A 91 25.24 -6.86 10.81
C ASP A 91 26.60 -6.23 11.10
N ALA A 92 26.93 -5.98 12.38
CA ALA A 92 28.24 -5.50 12.78
C ALA A 92 29.37 -6.50 12.46
N ILE A 93 29.11 -7.82 12.67
CA ILE A 93 30.06 -8.87 12.30
C ILE A 93 30.20 -8.98 10.78
N GLU A 94 29.11 -8.83 10.03
CA GLU A 94 29.16 -8.88 8.57
C GLU A 94 29.95 -7.69 8.00
N VAL A 95 29.76 -6.49 8.56
CA VAL A 95 30.58 -5.31 8.21
C VAL A 95 32.05 -5.56 8.53
N ALA A 96 32.36 -6.15 9.71
CA ALA A 96 33.73 -6.47 10.10
C ALA A 96 34.38 -7.52 9.16
N ALA A 97 33.61 -8.50 8.69
CA ALA A 97 34.08 -9.53 7.76
C ALA A 97 34.40 -8.99 6.36
N ASN A 98 33.72 -7.91 5.95
CA ASN A 98 33.85 -7.28 4.62
C ASN A 98 34.84 -6.09 4.59
N LEU A 99 35.50 -5.77 5.71
CA LEU A 99 36.55 -4.76 5.75
C LEU A 99 37.77 -5.18 4.89
N ARG A 100 38.44 -4.19 4.32
CA ARG A 100 39.66 -4.43 3.55
C ARG A 100 40.82 -4.74 4.50
N PRO A 101 41.82 -5.54 4.06
CA PRO A 101 42.99 -5.87 4.87
C PRO A 101 43.80 -4.64 5.32
N ASP A 102 43.67 -3.55 4.55
CA ASP A 102 44.37 -2.28 4.81
C ASP A 102 43.65 -1.42 5.87
N GLU A 103 42.36 -1.68 6.11
CA GLU A 103 41.51 -0.91 7.01
C GLU A 103 41.45 -1.48 8.43
N ALA A 104 41.66 -2.77 8.59
CA ALA A 104 41.55 -3.45 9.89
C ALA A 104 42.56 -4.58 10.05
N PRO A 105 42.95 -4.92 11.30
CA PRO A 105 43.85 -6.07 11.60
C PRO A 105 43.30 -7.37 11.03
N ALA A 106 44.16 -8.14 10.37
CA ALA A 106 43.81 -9.42 9.74
C ALA A 106 43.15 -10.42 10.69
N SER A 107 43.51 -10.38 11.98
CA SER A 107 42.89 -11.20 13.03
C SER A 107 41.40 -10.94 13.24
N ILE A 108 40.97 -9.64 13.18
CA ILE A 108 39.56 -9.25 13.35
C ILE A 108 38.76 -9.74 12.15
N ILE A 109 39.29 -9.54 10.94
CA ILE A 109 38.65 -9.97 9.69
C ILE A 109 38.52 -11.52 9.67
N PHE A 110 39.56 -12.23 10.11
CA PHE A 110 39.54 -13.70 10.17
C PHE A 110 38.46 -14.20 11.13
N VAL A 111 38.40 -13.67 12.35
CA VAL A 111 37.40 -14.05 13.36
C VAL A 111 35.99 -13.70 12.86
N ALA A 112 35.79 -12.50 12.28
CA ALA A 112 34.51 -12.09 11.76
C ALA A 112 34.02 -13.00 10.61
N LYS A 113 34.91 -13.39 9.69
CA LYS A 113 34.59 -14.35 8.61
C LYS A 113 34.17 -15.73 9.15
N HIS A 114 34.79 -16.23 10.20
CA HIS A 114 34.42 -17.49 10.82
C HIS A 114 33.06 -17.38 11.54
N LEU A 115 32.82 -16.29 12.26
CA LEU A 115 31.51 -15.99 12.86
C LEU A 115 30.39 -15.91 11.86
N VAL A 116 30.60 -15.20 10.72
CA VAL A 116 29.62 -15.15 9.61
C VAL A 116 29.34 -16.55 9.07
N LYS A 117 30.38 -17.40 8.89
CA LYS A 117 30.15 -18.79 8.46
C LYS A 117 29.35 -19.60 9.48
N ALA A 118 29.61 -19.43 10.78
CA ALA A 118 28.87 -20.10 11.85
C ALA A 118 27.40 -19.61 11.89
N ILE A 119 27.16 -18.29 11.79
CA ILE A 119 25.82 -17.71 11.74
C ILE A 119 25.07 -18.23 10.50
N ASN A 120 25.73 -18.29 9.34
CA ASN A 120 25.15 -18.83 8.12
C ASN A 120 24.85 -20.34 8.21
N ALA A 121 25.66 -21.12 8.93
CA ALA A 121 25.37 -22.52 9.19
C ALA A 121 24.16 -22.70 10.12
N LEU A 122 24.08 -21.89 11.19
CA LEU A 122 22.92 -21.87 12.09
C LEU A 122 21.64 -21.39 11.36
N SER A 123 21.76 -20.41 10.48
CA SER A 123 20.63 -19.94 9.66
C SER A 123 20.16 -21.02 8.68
N LYS A 124 21.07 -21.80 8.09
CA LYS A 124 20.72 -22.97 7.26
C LYS A 124 19.96 -24.04 8.06
N LEU A 125 20.39 -24.32 9.30
CA LEU A 125 19.66 -25.21 10.20
C LEU A 125 18.27 -24.66 10.53
N LYS A 126 18.17 -23.39 10.92
CA LYS A 126 16.89 -22.70 11.14
C LYS A 126 15.98 -22.77 9.92
N ASN A 127 16.54 -22.54 8.72
CA ASN A 127 15.81 -22.60 7.46
C ASN A 127 15.38 -24.02 7.08
N ALA A 128 16.06 -25.07 7.55
CA ALA A 128 15.62 -26.44 7.39
C ALA A 128 14.38 -26.77 8.25
N PHE A 129 14.30 -26.18 9.45
CA PHE A 129 13.14 -26.33 10.34
C PHE A 129 11.99 -25.37 10.00
N SER A 130 12.28 -24.25 9.31
CA SER A 130 11.30 -23.22 8.97
C SER A 130 11.46 -22.79 7.51
N PRO A 131 11.01 -23.60 6.54
CA PRO A 131 11.26 -23.36 5.12
C PRO A 131 10.62 -22.07 4.57
N HIS A 132 9.60 -21.54 5.21
CA HIS A 132 8.95 -20.28 4.86
C HIS A 132 9.79 -19.02 5.20
N LEU A 133 10.83 -19.16 6.02
CA LEU A 133 11.76 -18.07 6.37
C LEU A 133 13.03 -18.07 5.48
N ARG A 134 13.01 -18.78 4.36
CA ARG A 134 14.13 -18.85 3.41
C ARG A 134 14.15 -17.63 2.51
N GLY A 135 14.88 -16.60 2.84
CA GLY A 135 15.09 -15.50 1.91
C GLY A 135 15.81 -14.32 2.56
N SER A 136 16.40 -13.50 1.74
CA SER A 136 16.76 -12.14 2.10
C SER A 136 15.49 -11.31 2.30
N ASN A 137 15.54 -10.24 3.08
CA ASN A 137 14.35 -9.45 3.46
C ASN A 137 13.62 -8.89 2.24
N ASP A 138 14.33 -8.53 1.17
CA ASP A 138 13.75 -8.12 -0.11
C ASP A 138 12.87 -9.22 -0.75
N ARG A 139 13.30 -10.48 -0.72
CA ARG A 139 12.50 -11.62 -1.21
C ARG A 139 11.28 -11.89 -0.35
N LEU A 140 11.40 -11.70 0.97
CA LEU A 140 10.27 -11.85 1.88
C LEU A 140 9.21 -10.76 1.64
N ILE A 141 9.65 -9.52 1.42
CA ILE A 141 8.76 -8.42 1.06
C ILE A 141 8.12 -8.69 -0.32
N LEU A 142 8.93 -9.05 -1.33
CA LEU A 142 8.43 -9.36 -2.67
C LEU A 142 7.36 -10.45 -2.66
N ALA A 143 7.54 -11.48 -1.84
CA ALA A 143 6.58 -12.58 -1.74
C ALA A 143 5.18 -12.12 -1.31
N VAL A 144 5.06 -11.07 -0.49
CA VAL A 144 3.79 -10.60 0.09
C VAL A 144 3.37 -9.21 -0.42
N ALA A 145 4.20 -8.55 -1.23
CA ALA A 145 3.94 -7.21 -1.73
C ALA A 145 2.64 -7.16 -2.54
N GLN A 146 1.89 -6.10 -2.35
CA GLN A 146 0.70 -5.79 -3.16
C GLN A 146 1.06 -5.00 -4.42
N THR A 147 2.30 -4.53 -4.51
CA THR A 147 2.84 -3.89 -5.69
C THR A 147 3.40 -4.97 -6.62
N ARG A 148 2.96 -4.97 -7.86
CA ARG A 148 3.46 -5.90 -8.87
C ARG A 148 4.93 -5.59 -9.16
N ASP A 149 5.73 -6.65 -9.26
CA ASP A 149 7.17 -6.56 -9.52
C ASP A 149 7.89 -5.55 -8.62
N TRP A 150 7.56 -5.57 -7.32
CA TRP A 150 8.01 -4.61 -6.32
C TRP A 150 9.52 -4.32 -6.36
N SER A 151 10.36 -5.31 -6.65
CA SER A 151 11.82 -5.15 -6.73
C SER A 151 12.28 -4.36 -7.96
N LEU A 152 11.50 -4.37 -9.04
CA LEU A 152 11.82 -3.74 -10.32
C LEU A 152 10.98 -2.49 -10.59
N SER A 153 9.85 -2.36 -9.91
CA SER A 153 8.94 -1.24 -10.12
C SER A 153 9.58 0.09 -9.70
N PRO A 154 9.54 1.14 -10.53
CA PRO A 154 10.01 2.48 -10.18
C PRO A 154 9.22 3.10 -9.03
N ILE A 155 7.96 2.67 -8.83
CA ILE A 155 7.09 3.09 -7.73
C ILE A 155 6.75 1.86 -6.90
N ARG A 156 7.18 1.84 -5.64
CA ARG A 156 6.96 0.72 -4.72
C ARG A 156 5.64 0.78 -3.98
N ALA A 157 5.16 1.98 -3.67
CA ALA A 157 3.89 2.16 -2.99
C ALA A 157 3.31 3.55 -3.28
N ILE A 158 2.00 3.64 -3.30
CA ILE A 158 1.25 4.90 -3.42
C ILE A 158 0.20 4.95 -2.33
N GLN A 159 0.04 6.11 -1.67
CA GLN A 159 -0.94 6.25 -0.62
C GLN A 159 -1.54 7.65 -0.57
N TRP A 160 -2.86 7.74 -0.72
CA TRP A 160 -3.60 8.97 -0.53
C TRP A 160 -3.86 9.24 0.94
N HIS A 161 -3.78 10.51 1.31
CA HIS A 161 -4.21 10.94 2.63
C HIS A 161 -5.74 10.84 2.76
N PRO A 162 -6.28 10.32 3.89
CA PRO A 162 -7.72 10.07 4.02
C PRO A 162 -8.59 11.34 3.99
N HIS A 163 -8.08 12.49 4.45
CA HIS A 163 -8.86 13.71 4.62
C HIS A 163 -8.36 14.92 3.84
N THR A 164 -7.13 14.90 3.37
CA THR A 164 -6.53 16.00 2.61
C THR A 164 -6.09 15.50 1.24
N THR A 165 -6.02 16.37 0.24
CA THR A 165 -5.55 16.00 -1.09
C THR A 165 -4.03 16.02 -1.13
N LYS A 166 -3.45 15.00 -0.50
CA LYS A 166 -2.01 14.72 -0.48
C LYS A 166 -1.77 13.28 -0.92
N LEU A 167 -0.79 13.09 -1.78
CA LEU A 167 -0.36 11.79 -2.28
C LEU A 167 1.09 11.54 -1.88
N ALA A 168 1.34 10.45 -1.17
CA ALA A 168 2.68 9.96 -0.89
C ALA A 168 3.05 8.87 -1.91
N ILE A 169 4.23 8.96 -2.47
CA ILE A 169 4.76 8.02 -3.46
C ILE A 169 6.13 7.55 -2.98
N ALA A 170 6.25 6.25 -2.73
CA ALA A 170 7.53 5.61 -2.45
C ALA A 170 8.17 5.19 -3.77
N ALA A 171 9.36 5.71 -4.04
CA ALA A 171 10.14 5.38 -5.23
C ALA A 171 11.07 4.19 -4.98
N TRP A 172 11.61 3.62 -6.06
CA TRP A 172 12.53 2.49 -6.03
C TRP A 172 13.82 2.75 -5.21
N ASP A 173 14.23 4.03 -5.11
CA ASP A 173 15.39 4.45 -4.31
C ASP A 173 15.10 4.60 -2.80
N ASP A 174 13.93 4.12 -2.36
CA ASP A 174 13.42 4.24 -1.00
C ASP A 174 13.18 5.70 -0.54
N SER A 175 13.18 6.68 -1.46
CA SER A 175 12.71 8.02 -1.17
C SER A 175 11.19 8.09 -1.26
N ILE A 176 10.58 8.85 -0.35
CA ILE A 176 9.14 9.11 -0.38
C ILE A 176 8.91 10.57 -0.73
N ARG A 177 8.11 10.82 -1.73
CA ARG A 177 7.76 12.16 -2.20
C ARG A 177 6.30 12.44 -1.86
N ILE A 178 6.04 13.61 -1.30
CA ILE A 178 4.71 14.04 -0.90
C ILE A 178 4.25 15.15 -1.85
N TYR A 179 3.18 14.87 -2.58
CA TYR A 179 2.54 15.81 -3.48
C TYR A 179 1.26 16.35 -2.85
N SER A 180 1.06 17.66 -2.95
CA SER A 180 -0.11 18.37 -2.44
C SER A 180 -0.71 19.27 -3.50
N ILE A 181 -1.98 19.65 -3.32
CA ILE A 181 -2.64 20.63 -4.19
C ILE A 181 -1.90 21.97 -4.07
N ASN A 182 -1.71 22.63 -5.21
CA ASN A 182 -1.18 23.98 -5.32
C ASN A 182 0.19 24.20 -4.66
N SER A 183 0.89 23.15 -4.25
CA SER A 183 2.24 23.24 -3.73
C SER A 183 3.25 22.91 -4.82
N GLN A 184 4.18 23.82 -5.08
CA GLN A 184 5.34 23.57 -5.93
C GLN A 184 6.46 22.87 -5.15
N LEU A 185 6.39 22.91 -3.82
CA LEU A 185 7.39 22.30 -2.96
C LEU A 185 7.00 20.83 -2.73
N ILE A 186 7.91 19.93 -3.04
CA ILE A 186 7.73 18.49 -2.90
C ILE A 186 8.66 18.00 -1.79
N PRO A 187 8.16 17.73 -0.57
CA PRO A 187 8.96 17.11 0.47
C PRO A 187 9.45 15.74 0.05
N ILE A 188 10.76 15.49 0.22
CA ILE A 188 11.41 14.22 -0.06
C ILE A 188 11.89 13.63 1.26
N LEU A 189 11.25 12.57 1.70
CA LEU A 189 11.59 11.86 2.92
C LEU A 189 12.56 10.74 2.59
N LYS A 190 13.75 10.82 3.16
CA LYS A 190 14.77 9.79 3.01
C LYS A 190 15.69 9.80 4.20
N CYS A 191 15.93 8.64 4.79
CA CYS A 191 16.93 8.47 5.82
C CYS A 191 17.72 7.17 5.64
N LYS A 192 18.82 7.02 6.37
CA LYS A 192 19.70 5.85 6.27
C LYS A 192 18.98 4.53 6.62
N ASN A 193 18.04 4.59 7.55
CA ASN A 193 17.29 3.41 8.03
C ASN A 193 16.07 3.09 7.18
N GLN A 194 15.77 3.91 6.17
CA GLN A 194 14.65 3.71 5.25
C GLN A 194 15.15 2.94 4.03
N SER A 195 15.06 1.62 4.13
CA SER A 195 15.45 0.68 3.08
C SER A 195 14.31 -0.29 2.82
N PHE A 196 14.14 -0.66 1.55
CA PHE A 196 13.10 -1.62 1.13
C PHE A 196 11.71 -1.23 1.62
N VAL A 197 11.27 -0.01 1.29
CA VAL A 197 9.91 0.47 1.63
C VAL A 197 8.88 -0.50 1.07
N SER A 198 8.09 -1.11 1.96
CA SER A 198 7.10 -2.14 1.64
C SER A 198 5.67 -1.62 1.64
N CYS A 199 5.36 -0.72 2.57
CA CYS A 199 4.01 -0.19 2.80
C CYS A 199 4.06 1.19 3.44
N MET A 200 2.98 1.94 3.27
CA MET A 200 2.81 3.28 3.85
C MET A 200 1.37 3.48 4.31
N ALA A 201 1.17 4.24 5.37
CA ALA A 201 -0.17 4.66 5.79
C ALA A 201 -0.12 6.06 6.42
N TRP A 202 -1.03 6.93 6.00
CA TRP A 202 -1.26 8.22 6.64
C TRP A 202 -2.08 8.05 7.92
N ARG A 203 -1.71 8.81 8.96
CA ARG A 203 -2.51 8.87 10.18
C ARG A 203 -3.82 9.61 9.91
N PRO A 204 -4.99 8.99 10.17
CA PRO A 204 -6.27 9.68 10.08
C PRO A 204 -6.32 10.89 11.03
N PHE A 205 -7.02 11.94 10.60
CA PHE A 205 -7.20 13.20 11.36
C PHE A 205 -5.90 13.95 11.70
N CYS A 206 -4.78 13.56 11.12
CA CYS A 206 -3.49 14.23 11.27
C CYS A 206 -2.87 14.49 9.89
N ALA A 207 -2.74 15.76 9.51
CA ALA A 207 -2.26 16.14 8.17
C ALA A 207 -0.74 15.98 7.97
N SER A 208 0.00 15.65 9.04
CA SER A 208 1.47 15.66 9.04
C SER A 208 2.12 14.29 9.18
N GLU A 209 1.41 13.28 9.74
CA GLU A 209 2.05 12.02 10.08
C GLU A 209 1.85 10.92 9.02
N LEU A 210 2.97 10.39 8.54
CA LEU A 210 3.05 9.27 7.61
C LEU A 210 3.88 8.15 8.22
N ALA A 211 3.27 6.99 8.43
CA ALA A 211 3.98 5.78 8.82
C ALA A 211 4.49 5.02 7.58
N VAL A 212 5.73 4.57 7.64
CA VAL A 212 6.44 3.88 6.56
C VAL A 212 7.01 2.58 7.07
N GLY A 213 6.54 1.47 6.55
CA GLY A 213 7.09 0.15 6.81
C GLY A 213 8.30 -0.12 5.92
N CYS A 214 9.39 -0.56 6.51
CA CYS A 214 10.62 -0.86 5.81
C CYS A 214 11.33 -2.09 6.43
N ASP A 215 12.48 -2.42 5.87
CA ASP A 215 13.29 -3.56 6.32
C ASP A 215 13.66 -3.47 7.81
N GLU A 216 14.06 -2.30 8.28
CA GLU A 216 14.57 -2.06 9.63
C GLU A 216 13.47 -1.85 10.69
N GLY A 217 12.21 -1.75 10.29
CA GLY A 217 11.07 -1.47 11.17
C GLY A 217 10.11 -0.45 10.58
N VAL A 218 9.54 0.40 11.42
CA VAL A 218 8.63 1.46 11.00
C VAL A 218 9.25 2.82 11.27
N ILE A 219 9.12 3.73 10.31
CA ILE A 219 9.50 5.13 10.46
C ILE A 219 8.21 5.96 10.38
N VAL A 220 7.91 6.71 11.41
CA VAL A 220 6.80 7.65 11.42
C VAL A 220 7.36 9.04 11.17
N TRP A 221 7.10 9.58 9.98
CA TRP A 221 7.49 10.93 9.61
C TRP A 221 6.42 11.93 10.03
N ASN A 222 6.86 13.02 10.65
CA ASN A 222 6.01 14.18 10.93
C ASN A 222 6.44 15.34 10.01
N VAL A 223 5.66 15.58 8.98
CA VAL A 223 5.92 16.57 7.94
C VAL A 223 4.91 17.71 8.08
N ASP A 224 5.36 18.85 8.61
CA ASP A 224 4.49 20.03 8.72
C ASP A 224 3.97 20.44 7.33
N PRO A 225 2.63 20.49 7.16
CA PRO A 225 2.01 20.86 5.88
C PRO A 225 2.40 22.25 5.34
N ASN A 226 2.79 23.15 6.24
CA ASN A 226 3.16 24.53 5.92
C ASN A 226 4.68 24.75 5.82
N SER A 227 5.47 23.69 6.01
CA SER A 227 6.92 23.79 5.97
C SER A 227 7.40 24.02 4.55
N VAL A 228 8.37 24.93 4.40
CA VAL A 228 9.13 25.14 3.16
C VAL A 228 10.31 24.17 3.02
N ILE A 229 10.49 23.27 3.98
CA ILE A 229 11.60 22.32 4.00
C ILE A 229 11.27 21.17 3.03
N THR A 230 12.04 21.08 1.95
CA THR A 230 11.88 20.01 0.95
C THR A 230 12.58 18.71 1.34
N ARG A 231 13.53 18.74 2.27
CA ARG A 231 14.25 17.56 2.78
C ARG A 231 14.26 17.56 4.30
N PRO A 232 13.17 17.10 4.94
CA PRO A 232 13.12 16.97 6.39
C PRO A 232 14.24 16.06 6.90
N SER A 233 14.88 16.48 8.00
CA SER A 233 15.89 15.66 8.67
C SER A 233 15.23 14.56 9.51
N MET A 234 16.03 13.60 10.00
CA MET A 234 15.55 12.53 10.87
C MET A 234 14.98 13.02 12.22
N SER A 235 15.23 14.30 12.60
CA SER A 235 14.56 14.91 13.75
C SER A 235 13.05 15.04 13.60
N CYS A 236 12.54 15.01 12.34
CA CYS A 236 11.12 14.97 12.03
C CYS A 236 10.59 13.53 11.90
N GLY A 237 11.39 12.52 12.21
CA GLY A 237 11.04 11.11 12.09
C GLY A 237 11.25 10.35 13.39
N GLN A 238 10.28 9.52 13.74
CA GLN A 238 10.34 8.60 14.86
C GLN A 238 10.54 7.17 14.35
N VAL A 239 11.46 6.41 14.92
CA VAL A 239 11.75 5.04 14.50
C VAL A 239 11.19 4.07 15.54
N LEU A 240 10.26 3.23 15.11
CA LEU A 240 9.68 2.17 15.92
C LEU A 240 10.34 0.84 15.52
N ARG A 241 11.11 0.27 16.42
CA ARG A 241 11.85 -0.97 16.21
C ARG A 241 11.54 -2.00 17.28
N GLN A 242 11.36 -3.23 16.84
CA GLN A 242 11.25 -4.38 17.72
C GLN A 242 12.12 -5.52 17.18
N PRO A 243 13.03 -6.08 18.00
CA PRO A 243 13.84 -7.23 17.60
C PRO A 243 12.96 -8.39 17.14
N GLY A 244 13.25 -8.94 15.96
CA GLY A 244 12.48 -10.04 15.37
C GLY A 244 11.23 -9.64 14.58
N HIS A 245 10.80 -8.37 14.64
CA HIS A 245 9.65 -7.85 13.90
C HIS A 245 10.11 -7.10 12.63
N ARG A 246 10.91 -7.75 11.81
CA ARG A 246 11.44 -7.20 10.56
C ARG A 246 11.68 -8.30 9.51
N PRO A 247 11.45 -8.01 8.18
CA PRO A 247 10.95 -6.75 7.64
C PRO A 247 9.47 -6.50 8.00
N VAL A 248 9.05 -5.25 8.09
CA VAL A 248 7.63 -4.90 8.22
C VAL A 248 6.99 -5.00 6.84
N THR A 249 5.98 -5.83 6.70
CA THR A 249 5.34 -6.12 5.40
C THR A 249 3.98 -5.48 5.22
N SER A 250 3.33 -5.15 6.31
CA SER A 250 2.04 -4.46 6.30
C SER A 250 1.89 -3.60 7.54
N LEU A 251 1.31 -2.42 7.38
CA LEU A 251 0.97 -1.53 8.46
C LEU A 251 -0.30 -0.74 8.14
N GLU A 252 -1.07 -0.43 9.16
CA GLU A 252 -2.25 0.40 9.02
C GLU A 252 -2.56 1.12 10.32
N TRP A 253 -2.99 2.37 10.23
CA TRP A 253 -3.52 3.12 11.36
C TRP A 253 -4.94 2.69 11.67
N SER A 254 -5.30 2.73 12.94
CA SER A 254 -6.71 2.63 13.33
C SER A 254 -7.51 3.76 12.66
N PRO A 255 -8.77 3.55 12.28
CA PRO A 255 -9.59 4.61 11.69
C PRO A 255 -9.74 5.84 12.57
N ARG A 256 -9.54 5.71 13.89
CA ARG A 256 -9.51 6.82 14.86
C ARG A 256 -8.16 7.56 14.89
N GLY A 257 -7.10 6.99 14.32
CA GLY A 257 -5.77 7.59 14.29
C GLY A 257 -5.01 7.52 15.63
N ASP A 258 -5.47 6.76 16.61
CA ASP A 258 -4.85 6.60 17.92
C ASP A 258 -3.77 5.51 17.95
N LEU A 259 -3.97 4.45 17.22
CA LEU A 259 -3.11 3.26 17.24
C LEU A 259 -2.57 2.92 15.85
N LEU A 260 -1.32 2.46 15.78
CA LEU A 260 -0.70 1.93 14.58
C LEU A 260 -0.49 0.42 14.72
N LEU A 261 -1.04 -0.34 13.79
CA LEU A 261 -0.85 -1.79 13.72
C LEU A 261 0.25 -2.13 12.72
N THR A 262 1.16 -3.01 13.10
CA THR A 262 2.27 -3.47 12.25
C THR A 262 2.36 -4.97 12.20
N ALA A 263 2.74 -5.51 11.06
CA ALA A 263 2.90 -6.93 10.82
C ALA A 263 4.20 -7.25 10.08
N SER A 264 4.76 -8.41 10.38
CA SER A 264 5.94 -8.96 9.72
C SER A 264 5.69 -10.41 9.32
N ILE A 265 6.09 -10.77 8.10
CA ILE A 265 6.01 -12.15 7.62
C ILE A 265 6.90 -13.12 8.43
N VAL A 266 7.88 -12.58 9.14
CA VAL A 266 8.81 -13.38 9.98
C VAL A 266 8.27 -13.59 11.38
N ASP A 267 7.49 -12.63 11.90
CA ASP A 267 7.00 -12.64 13.27
C ASP A 267 5.59 -13.21 13.36
N THR A 268 5.37 -14.09 14.33
CA THR A 268 4.05 -14.65 14.66
C THR A 268 3.17 -13.68 15.44
N SER A 269 3.75 -12.60 15.96
CA SER A 269 3.05 -11.52 16.66
C SER A 269 2.88 -10.31 15.73
N MET A 270 1.77 -9.62 15.86
CA MET A 270 1.60 -8.27 15.35
C MET A 270 1.72 -7.29 16.52
N TYR A 271 2.14 -6.08 16.24
CA TYR A 271 2.33 -5.06 17.26
C TYR A 271 1.34 -3.92 17.09
N LEU A 272 0.70 -3.58 18.19
CA LEU A 272 -0.17 -2.43 18.29
C LEU A 272 0.60 -1.33 19.01
N TRP A 273 0.93 -0.25 18.31
CA TRP A 273 1.74 0.84 18.80
C TRP A 273 0.88 2.03 19.20
N ASP A 274 1.12 2.56 20.38
CA ASP A 274 0.84 3.96 20.71
C ASP A 274 2.09 4.76 20.33
N VAL A 275 2.03 5.42 19.18
CA VAL A 275 3.16 6.15 18.62
C VAL A 275 3.55 7.33 19.50
N SER A 276 2.57 8.00 20.11
CA SER A 276 2.79 9.16 20.96
C SER A 276 3.55 8.83 22.25
N MET A 277 3.30 7.63 22.78
CA MET A 277 3.93 7.14 24.01
C MET A 277 5.14 6.24 23.75
N GLU A 278 5.46 5.92 22.49
CA GLU A 278 6.47 4.92 22.09
C GLU A 278 6.27 3.54 22.74
N LYS A 279 5.02 3.22 23.05
CA LYS A 279 4.65 1.95 23.68
C LYS A 279 4.01 1.02 22.66
N TYR A 280 4.20 -0.27 22.85
CA TYR A 280 3.57 -1.29 22.02
C TYR A 280 2.99 -2.42 22.86
N VAL A 281 1.96 -3.06 22.31
CA VAL A 281 1.36 -4.27 22.85
C VAL A 281 1.50 -5.37 21.80
N PRO A 282 2.20 -6.48 22.12
CA PRO A 282 2.28 -7.61 21.22
C PRO A 282 0.98 -8.40 21.24
N LEU A 283 0.32 -8.53 20.11
CA LEU A 283 -0.82 -9.41 19.92
C LEU A 283 -0.32 -10.77 19.43
N LYS A 284 -0.04 -11.65 20.39
CA LYS A 284 0.50 -12.99 20.15
C LYS A 284 -0.61 -13.94 19.71
N ARG A 285 -0.26 -14.87 18.85
CA ARG A 285 -1.13 -15.93 18.39
C ARG A 285 -0.42 -17.28 18.30
N VAL A 286 -1.17 -18.35 18.36
CA VAL A 286 -0.65 -19.70 18.23
C VAL A 286 -0.87 -20.20 16.80
N GLY A 287 0.20 -20.64 16.16
CA GLY A 287 0.20 -21.27 14.84
C GLY A 287 0.03 -20.29 13.65
N GLY A 288 0.33 -20.79 12.45
CA GLY A 288 0.09 -20.12 11.17
C GLY A 288 1.24 -19.29 10.59
N GLY A 289 2.45 -19.36 11.13
CA GLY A 289 3.60 -18.61 10.60
C GLY A 289 3.54 -17.09 10.85
N GLY A 290 4.33 -16.29 10.15
CA GLY A 290 4.33 -14.83 10.28
C GLY A 290 3.07 -14.17 9.72
N VAL A 291 2.82 -12.89 10.10
CA VAL A 291 1.69 -12.10 9.60
C VAL A 291 2.10 -11.38 8.34
N SER A 292 1.45 -11.71 7.21
CA SER A 292 1.78 -11.14 5.90
C SER A 292 1.03 -9.83 5.62
N PHE A 293 -0.21 -9.70 6.10
CA PHE A 293 -1.09 -8.60 5.78
C PHE A 293 -2.05 -8.28 6.92
N VAL A 294 -2.32 -7.00 7.14
CA VAL A 294 -3.29 -6.51 8.12
C VAL A 294 -4.14 -5.40 7.52
N THR A 295 -5.41 -5.34 7.92
CA THR A 295 -6.31 -4.23 7.59
C THR A 295 -7.39 -4.05 8.64
N TRP A 296 -7.68 -2.77 8.97
CA TRP A 296 -8.73 -2.36 9.90
C TRP A 296 -10.08 -2.26 9.20
N SER A 297 -11.14 -2.65 9.90
CA SER A 297 -12.49 -2.28 9.46
C SER A 297 -12.72 -0.77 9.66
N PRO A 298 -13.44 -0.10 8.74
CA PRO A 298 -13.66 1.35 8.81
C PRO A 298 -14.35 1.82 10.09
N ASP A 299 -15.14 0.96 10.72
CA ASP A 299 -15.82 1.20 12.00
C ASP A 299 -14.93 0.99 13.24
N SER A 300 -13.67 0.62 13.05
CA SER A 300 -12.70 0.28 14.10
C SER A 300 -13.07 -0.92 14.98
N THR A 301 -14.10 -1.69 14.66
CA THR A 301 -14.56 -2.82 15.48
C THR A 301 -13.80 -4.12 15.22
N LYS A 302 -13.21 -4.25 14.04
CA LYS A 302 -12.55 -5.48 13.60
C LYS A 302 -11.20 -5.20 12.94
N VAL A 303 -10.30 -6.19 13.03
CA VAL A 303 -9.01 -6.21 12.31
C VAL A 303 -8.88 -7.53 11.60
N PHE A 304 -8.65 -7.48 10.31
CA PHE A 304 -8.33 -8.66 9.51
C PHE A 304 -6.82 -8.87 9.48
N THR A 305 -6.37 -10.12 9.63
CA THR A 305 -4.96 -10.48 9.59
C THR A 305 -4.75 -11.76 8.80
N ALA A 306 -3.94 -11.70 7.76
CA ALA A 306 -3.51 -12.86 7.00
C ALA A 306 -2.13 -13.36 7.45
N THR A 307 -1.91 -14.65 7.30
CA THR A 307 -0.61 -15.26 7.59
C THR A 307 0.09 -15.68 6.31
N GLY A 308 1.36 -16.04 6.41
CA GLY A 308 2.11 -16.63 5.30
C GLY A 308 1.62 -18.03 4.88
N GLY A 309 0.63 -18.61 5.57
CA GLY A 309 0.00 -19.90 5.28
C GLY A 309 -1.49 -19.78 5.01
N LEU A 310 -2.21 -20.90 5.10
CA LEU A 310 -3.64 -21.01 4.80
C LEU A 310 -4.56 -20.30 5.82
N ILE A 311 -4.01 -19.81 6.94
CA ILE A 311 -4.81 -19.31 8.05
C ILE A 311 -4.89 -17.78 7.98
N PHE A 312 -6.10 -17.25 8.12
CA PHE A 312 -6.32 -15.85 8.45
C PHE A 312 -7.16 -15.70 9.73
N ARG A 313 -7.21 -14.52 10.30
CA ARG A 313 -7.98 -14.23 11.51
C ARG A 313 -8.67 -12.88 11.40
N VAL A 314 -9.82 -12.81 12.03
CA VAL A 314 -10.53 -11.55 12.27
C VAL A 314 -10.57 -11.33 13.77
N TRP A 315 -10.00 -10.21 14.21
CA TRP A 315 -9.94 -9.83 15.61
C TRP A 315 -11.07 -8.87 15.94
N LYS A 316 -11.79 -9.11 17.02
CA LYS A 316 -12.71 -8.13 17.60
C LYS A 316 -11.92 -7.19 18.49
N THR A 317 -11.84 -5.90 18.15
CA THR A 317 -10.97 -4.92 18.80
C THR A 317 -11.37 -4.61 20.24
N GLU A 318 -12.64 -4.80 20.62
CA GLU A 318 -13.12 -4.58 21.97
C GLU A 318 -12.35 -5.42 23.03
N LYS A 319 -12.07 -6.69 22.70
CA LYS A 319 -11.40 -7.65 23.61
C LYS A 319 -10.15 -8.27 23.01
N TRP A 320 -9.80 -7.92 21.78
CA TRP A 320 -8.71 -8.51 21.00
C TRP A 320 -8.80 -10.05 20.92
N ILE A 321 -10.00 -10.58 20.76
CA ILE A 321 -10.25 -12.01 20.57
C ILE A 321 -10.23 -12.32 19.08
N PRO A 322 -9.38 -13.27 18.62
CA PRO A 322 -9.32 -13.67 17.22
C PRO A 322 -10.32 -14.77 16.90
N GLU A 323 -11.04 -14.61 15.82
CA GLU A 323 -11.76 -15.68 15.12
C GLU A 323 -10.84 -16.25 14.03
N ARG A 324 -10.66 -17.57 14.02
CA ARG A 324 -9.75 -18.26 13.10
C ARG A 324 -10.51 -18.81 11.90
N TRP A 325 -9.97 -18.55 10.72
CA TRP A 325 -10.48 -19.01 9.43
C TRP A 325 -9.36 -19.70 8.64
N THR A 326 -9.74 -20.54 7.69
CA THR A 326 -8.80 -21.22 6.79
C THR A 326 -9.28 -21.08 5.35
N VAL A 327 -8.36 -20.78 4.43
CA VAL A 327 -8.61 -20.84 2.99
C VAL A 327 -8.35 -22.25 2.47
N VAL A 328 -8.92 -22.59 1.33
CA VAL A 328 -8.79 -23.92 0.73
C VAL A 328 -7.38 -24.09 0.16
N SER A 329 -6.88 -23.11 -0.56
CA SER A 329 -5.54 -23.15 -1.17
C SER A 329 -4.85 -21.80 -1.12
N GLY A 330 -3.52 -21.85 -1.11
CA GLY A 330 -2.68 -20.68 -1.06
C GLY A 330 -2.78 -19.89 0.24
N ARG A 331 -2.24 -18.68 0.24
CA ARG A 331 -2.39 -17.71 1.32
C ARG A 331 -3.23 -16.53 0.85
N VAL A 332 -3.81 -15.80 1.77
CA VAL A 332 -4.48 -14.53 1.41
C VAL A 332 -3.43 -13.52 0.95
N GLN A 333 -3.57 -13.03 -0.27
CA GLN A 333 -2.68 -12.05 -0.89
C GLN A 333 -3.09 -10.62 -0.56
N THR A 334 -4.37 -10.34 -0.65
CA THR A 334 -4.95 -9.02 -0.44
C THR A 334 -6.35 -9.14 0.11
N ALA A 335 -6.77 -8.14 0.89
CA ALA A 335 -8.12 -8.02 1.40
C ALA A 335 -8.52 -6.55 1.49
N CYS A 336 -9.80 -6.24 1.32
CA CYS A 336 -10.33 -4.91 1.52
C CYS A 336 -11.70 -4.96 2.17
N TRP A 337 -11.92 -4.05 3.13
CA TRP A 337 -13.21 -3.89 3.79
C TRP A 337 -14.16 -3.07 2.93
N SER A 338 -15.43 -3.42 3.00
CA SER A 338 -16.47 -2.52 2.52
C SER A 338 -16.46 -1.21 3.34
N PRO A 339 -16.81 -0.06 2.74
CA PRO A 339 -16.84 1.21 3.47
C PRO A 339 -17.75 1.25 4.70
N CYS A 340 -18.78 0.39 4.73
CA CYS A 340 -19.66 0.21 5.89
C CYS A 340 -19.11 -0.76 6.94
N GLY A 341 -18.02 -1.50 6.68
CA GLY A 341 -17.44 -2.48 7.59
C GLY A 341 -18.21 -3.81 7.71
N SER A 342 -19.28 -4.00 6.96
CA SER A 342 -20.13 -5.19 7.05
C SER A 342 -19.59 -6.42 6.31
N VAL A 343 -18.76 -6.22 5.28
CA VAL A 343 -18.21 -7.28 4.45
C VAL A 343 -16.72 -7.05 4.24
N ILE A 344 -15.93 -8.11 4.27
CA ILE A 344 -14.56 -8.10 3.76
C ILE A 344 -14.47 -8.95 2.50
N LEU A 345 -13.81 -8.40 1.48
CA LEU A 345 -13.42 -9.15 0.29
C LEU A 345 -11.94 -9.53 0.42
N PHE A 346 -11.61 -10.75 0.00
CA PHE A 346 -10.22 -11.20 -0.02
C PHE A 346 -9.95 -12.14 -1.21
N ALA A 347 -8.71 -12.17 -1.64
CA ALA A 347 -8.23 -13.04 -2.72
C ALA A 347 -6.99 -13.83 -2.26
N THR A 348 -6.84 -15.04 -2.82
CA THR A 348 -5.72 -15.94 -2.50
C THR A 348 -4.65 -15.95 -3.59
N THR A 349 -3.48 -16.52 -3.29
CA THR A 349 -2.35 -16.60 -4.24
C THR A 349 -2.48 -17.73 -5.26
N GLU A 350 -3.41 -18.65 -5.11
CA GLU A 350 -3.51 -19.85 -5.96
C GLU A 350 -4.83 -19.92 -6.73
N GLU A 351 -5.86 -19.19 -6.28
CA GLU A 351 -7.18 -19.23 -6.93
C GLU A 351 -7.52 -17.88 -7.55
N PRO A 352 -8.00 -17.85 -8.80
CA PRO A 352 -8.47 -16.64 -9.46
C PRO A 352 -9.90 -16.28 -9.03
N LEU A 353 -10.16 -16.26 -7.72
CA LEU A 353 -11.45 -16.00 -7.12
C LEU A 353 -11.35 -14.88 -6.07
N ILE A 354 -12.40 -14.07 -5.96
CA ILE A 354 -12.58 -13.17 -4.83
C ILE A 354 -13.68 -13.72 -3.95
N TYR A 355 -13.36 -13.87 -2.67
CA TYR A 355 -14.26 -14.32 -1.63
C TYR A 355 -14.81 -13.15 -0.83
N ALA A 356 -16.05 -13.26 -0.39
CA ALA A 356 -16.68 -12.33 0.54
C ALA A 356 -16.98 -13.02 1.86
N LEU A 357 -16.66 -12.36 2.96
CA LEU A 357 -16.99 -12.79 4.31
C LEU A 357 -17.84 -11.70 4.98
N PRO A 358 -19.13 -11.93 5.20
CA PRO A 358 -20.03 -11.00 5.88
C PRO A 358 -19.89 -11.12 7.40
N PHE A 359 -20.12 -10.01 8.12
CA PHE A 359 -20.01 -9.94 9.58
C PHE A 359 -21.27 -9.49 10.30
N ASP A 360 -22.18 -8.79 9.62
CA ASP A 360 -23.40 -8.29 10.22
C ASP A 360 -24.63 -9.02 9.68
N ALA A 361 -25.54 -9.33 10.60
CA ALA A 361 -26.85 -9.91 10.26
C ALA A 361 -27.81 -8.89 9.60
N VAL A 362 -27.35 -7.70 9.26
CA VAL A 362 -28.16 -6.68 8.60
C VAL A 362 -28.42 -7.08 7.17
N GLY A 363 -29.58 -7.69 7.02
CA GLY A 363 -30.03 -8.22 5.75
C GLY A 363 -29.28 -9.49 5.37
N SER A 364 -29.97 -10.56 5.25
CA SER A 364 -29.50 -11.82 4.66
C SER A 364 -28.99 -11.57 3.23
N VAL A 365 -27.81 -10.96 3.16
CA VAL A 365 -27.10 -10.64 1.90
C VAL A 365 -26.78 -11.91 1.14
N PHE A 366 -26.69 -13.00 1.89
CA PHE A 366 -26.53 -14.35 1.38
C PHE A 366 -27.74 -15.17 1.86
N GLN A 367 -28.56 -15.64 0.96
CA GLN A 367 -29.74 -16.47 1.21
C GLN A 367 -29.39 -17.88 1.75
N SER A 368 -28.25 -18.09 2.35
CA SER A 368 -27.85 -19.33 2.98
C SER A 368 -27.69 -19.14 4.48
N ASP A 369 -28.17 -20.09 5.25
CA ASP A 369 -28.03 -20.17 6.72
C ASP A 369 -26.59 -20.22 7.24
N ASP A 370 -25.60 -20.10 6.34
CA ASP A 370 -24.16 -20.14 6.60
C ASP A 370 -23.55 -18.73 6.64
N LEU A 371 -23.92 -17.89 7.61
CA LEU A 371 -23.20 -16.65 7.96
C LEU A 371 -21.73 -16.89 8.40
N SER A 372 -21.33 -18.16 8.50
CA SER A 372 -20.01 -18.57 8.98
C SER A 372 -19.01 -18.92 7.86
N ASN A 373 -19.39 -18.85 6.58
CA ASN A 373 -18.53 -19.28 5.48
C ASN A 373 -18.19 -18.14 4.52
N ALA A 374 -16.93 -18.12 4.05
CA ALA A 374 -16.52 -17.24 2.97
C ALA A 374 -17.07 -17.78 1.64
N ASN A 375 -17.83 -16.96 0.92
CA ASN A 375 -18.45 -17.34 -0.34
C ASN A 375 -17.70 -16.70 -1.52
N PRO A 376 -17.41 -17.45 -2.62
CA PRO A 376 -16.86 -16.87 -3.84
C PRO A 376 -17.91 -15.97 -4.51
N VAL A 377 -17.53 -14.71 -4.76
CA VAL A 377 -18.43 -13.69 -5.33
C VAL A 377 -18.03 -13.24 -6.72
N ILE A 378 -16.74 -13.32 -7.06
CA ILE A 378 -16.21 -12.95 -8.38
C ILE A 378 -15.30 -14.05 -8.89
N ASP A 379 -15.54 -14.46 -10.14
CA ASP A 379 -14.68 -15.36 -10.90
C ASP A 379 -13.78 -14.54 -11.83
N LEU A 380 -12.47 -14.68 -11.63
CA LEU A 380 -11.43 -14.00 -12.36
C LEU A 380 -10.63 -14.96 -13.26
N THR A 381 -11.21 -16.12 -13.57
CA THR A 381 -10.58 -17.07 -14.51
C THR A 381 -10.17 -16.33 -15.78
N PRO A 382 -8.92 -16.51 -16.23
CA PRO A 382 -8.40 -15.78 -17.38
C PRO A 382 -9.25 -16.02 -18.63
N ILE A 383 -9.62 -14.93 -19.29
CA ILE A 383 -10.29 -14.94 -20.59
C ILE A 383 -9.28 -14.55 -21.67
N ASP A 384 -9.37 -15.19 -22.84
CA ASP A 384 -8.55 -14.83 -23.98
C ASP A 384 -9.10 -13.54 -24.62
N ALA A 385 -8.36 -12.45 -24.49
CA ALA A 385 -8.61 -11.27 -25.29
C ALA A 385 -8.23 -11.57 -26.76
N SER A 386 -8.89 -10.87 -27.71
CA SER A 386 -8.65 -11.09 -29.16
C SER A 386 -7.17 -11.23 -29.52
N VAL A 387 -6.87 -12.00 -30.52
CA VAL A 387 -5.65 -12.64 -31.08
C VAL A 387 -4.26 -12.05 -30.70
N ASN A 388 -4.16 -10.83 -30.16
CA ASN A 388 -2.87 -10.16 -29.85
C ASN A 388 -2.74 -9.53 -28.45
N GLU A 389 -3.74 -9.61 -27.57
CA GLU A 389 -3.74 -8.86 -26.29
C GLU A 389 -3.36 -9.68 -25.05
N GLY A 390 -3.07 -10.97 -25.21
CA GLY A 390 -2.78 -11.83 -24.07
C GLY A 390 -4.03 -12.22 -23.28
N ARG A 391 -3.83 -12.76 -22.09
CA ARG A 391 -4.91 -13.19 -21.19
C ARG A 391 -5.29 -12.06 -20.23
N ILE A 392 -6.58 -11.84 -20.06
CA ILE A 392 -7.14 -10.89 -19.10
C ILE A 392 -7.66 -11.68 -17.91
N GLY A 393 -7.24 -11.30 -16.70
CA GLY A 393 -7.64 -11.97 -15.47
C GLY A 393 -6.51 -12.74 -14.80
N GLY A 394 -6.87 -13.70 -13.97
CA GLY A 394 -5.95 -14.56 -13.24
C GLY A 394 -5.79 -14.16 -11.77
N LEU A 395 -4.63 -14.45 -11.18
CA LEU A 395 -4.35 -14.23 -9.77
C LEU A 395 -4.35 -12.73 -9.41
N VAL A 396 -4.97 -12.40 -8.30
CA VAL A 396 -5.06 -11.02 -7.80
C VAL A 396 -3.78 -10.64 -7.07
N THR A 397 -3.19 -9.49 -7.41
CA THR A 397 -2.06 -8.91 -6.68
C THR A 397 -2.54 -7.92 -5.63
N SER A 398 -3.43 -7.00 -6.02
CA SER A 398 -3.99 -5.97 -5.14
C SER A 398 -5.41 -5.67 -5.54
N MET A 399 -6.22 -5.26 -4.57
CA MET A 399 -7.56 -4.74 -4.79
C MET A 399 -7.81 -3.57 -3.85
N CYS A 400 -8.58 -2.62 -4.30
CA CYS A 400 -8.98 -1.48 -3.49
C CYS A 400 -10.43 -1.11 -3.80
N TRP A 401 -11.13 -0.67 -2.75
CA TRP A 401 -12.51 -0.22 -2.83
C TRP A 401 -12.58 1.30 -2.72
N ASP A 402 -13.46 1.93 -3.47
CA ASP A 402 -13.67 3.35 -3.32
C ASP A 402 -14.36 3.67 -1.98
N ASN A 403 -14.21 4.88 -1.50
CA ASN A 403 -14.75 5.29 -0.20
C ASN A 403 -16.29 5.33 -0.18
N THR A 404 -16.93 5.40 -1.34
CA THR A 404 -18.40 5.42 -1.45
C THR A 404 -19.01 4.02 -1.58
N GLY A 405 -18.19 3.00 -1.85
CA GLY A 405 -18.63 1.62 -1.99
C GLY A 405 -19.25 1.29 -3.34
N HIS A 406 -19.01 2.12 -4.37
CA HIS A 406 -19.57 1.89 -5.70
C HIS A 406 -18.61 1.18 -6.66
N HIS A 407 -17.29 1.33 -6.47
CA HIS A 407 -16.30 0.76 -7.38
C HIS A 407 -15.25 -0.03 -6.63
N LEU A 408 -15.01 -1.25 -7.11
CA LEU A 408 -13.93 -2.14 -6.67
C LEU A 408 -12.95 -2.30 -7.83
N ALA A 409 -11.71 -1.85 -7.66
CA ALA A 409 -10.63 -2.05 -8.61
C ALA A 409 -9.81 -3.28 -8.24
N VAL A 410 -9.50 -4.11 -9.23
CA VAL A 410 -8.75 -5.37 -9.09
C VAL A 410 -7.57 -5.36 -10.04
N MET A 411 -6.38 -5.55 -9.50
CA MET A 411 -5.12 -5.63 -10.24
C MET A 411 -4.63 -7.09 -10.24
N PHE A 412 -4.24 -7.58 -11.41
CA PHE A 412 -3.81 -8.95 -11.62
C PHE A 412 -2.28 -9.09 -11.61
N LYS A 413 -1.82 -10.28 -11.32
CA LYS A 413 -0.40 -10.61 -11.35
C LYS A 413 0.17 -10.65 -12.77
N GLU A 414 -0.58 -11.19 -13.73
CA GLU A 414 -0.09 -11.47 -15.09
C GLU A 414 -0.74 -10.61 -16.18
N SER A 415 -1.89 -9.99 -15.89
CA SER A 415 -2.60 -9.15 -16.88
C SER A 415 -2.10 -7.71 -16.87
N SER A 416 -2.10 -7.07 -18.04
CA SER A 416 -1.75 -5.65 -18.22
C SER A 416 -2.91 -4.69 -17.94
N VAL A 417 -4.11 -5.21 -17.70
CA VAL A 417 -5.30 -4.43 -17.46
C VAL A 417 -5.76 -4.49 -16.01
N ILE A 418 -6.50 -3.49 -15.59
CA ILE A 418 -7.19 -3.46 -14.30
C ILE A 418 -8.66 -3.68 -14.56
N ALA A 419 -9.29 -4.60 -13.82
CA ALA A 419 -10.74 -4.79 -13.87
C ALA A 419 -11.41 -3.95 -12.79
N VAL A 420 -12.47 -3.24 -13.16
CA VAL A 420 -13.29 -2.48 -12.21
C VAL A 420 -14.68 -3.06 -12.18
N PHE A 421 -15.17 -3.34 -10.99
CA PHE A 421 -16.53 -3.83 -10.74
C PHE A 421 -17.34 -2.73 -10.06
N LYS A 422 -18.60 -2.60 -10.46
CA LYS A 422 -19.58 -1.77 -9.76
C LYS A 422 -20.16 -2.58 -8.60
N THR A 423 -20.16 -1.99 -7.40
CA THR A 423 -20.65 -2.63 -6.19
C THR A 423 -21.78 -1.83 -5.59
N GLU A 424 -22.77 -2.52 -5.07
CA GLU A 424 -23.93 -1.93 -4.40
C GLU A 424 -24.14 -2.66 -3.07
N ILE A 425 -24.00 -1.92 -1.98
CA ILE A 425 -24.13 -2.43 -0.62
C ILE A 425 -25.39 -1.83 -0.01
N LYS A 426 -26.52 -2.48 -0.23
CA LYS A 426 -27.81 -2.12 0.39
C LYS A 426 -28.30 -3.31 1.22
N THR A 427 -29.53 -3.73 1.00
CA THR A 427 -30.10 -4.95 1.58
C THR A 427 -29.47 -6.23 1.04
N ILE A 428 -29.01 -6.19 -0.22
CA ILE A 428 -28.32 -7.29 -0.90
C ILE A 428 -26.99 -6.75 -1.43
N PHE A 429 -25.90 -7.47 -1.18
CA PHE A 429 -24.61 -7.17 -1.77
C PHE A 429 -24.60 -7.63 -3.23
N LYS A 430 -24.51 -6.65 -4.15
CA LYS A 430 -24.48 -6.90 -5.58
C LYS A 430 -23.16 -6.43 -6.17
N ILE A 431 -22.57 -7.29 -6.99
CA ILE A 431 -21.36 -6.96 -7.77
C ILE A 431 -21.71 -7.15 -9.25
N SER A 432 -21.35 -6.19 -10.06
CA SER A 432 -21.51 -6.24 -11.52
C SER A 432 -20.26 -5.72 -12.22
N PRO A 433 -19.90 -6.25 -13.39
CA PRO A 433 -18.80 -5.74 -14.19
C PRO A 433 -19.03 -4.28 -14.56
N CYS A 434 -17.97 -3.47 -14.55
CA CYS A 434 -18.00 -2.07 -14.96
C CYS A 434 -17.14 -1.86 -16.21
N CYS A 435 -15.82 -1.87 -16.04
CA CYS A 435 -14.90 -1.59 -17.13
C CYS A 435 -13.52 -2.22 -16.93
N PHE A 436 -12.77 -2.30 -18.01
CA PHE A 436 -11.34 -2.52 -17.98
C PHE A 436 -10.58 -1.20 -18.18
N ILE A 437 -9.48 -1.02 -17.46
CA ILE A 437 -8.61 0.14 -17.58
C ILE A 437 -7.27 -0.32 -18.19
N ASN A 438 -6.92 0.30 -19.33
CA ASN A 438 -5.67 0.08 -20.04
C ASN A 438 -4.73 1.27 -19.91
N GLY A 439 -3.42 0.98 -19.79
CA GLY A 439 -2.33 1.95 -19.93
C GLY A 439 -1.92 2.17 -21.39
N LEU A 440 -0.76 2.78 -21.56
CA LEU A 440 -0.08 2.86 -22.84
C LEU A 440 0.41 1.48 -23.28
N ALA A 441 0.70 1.32 -24.57
CA ALA A 441 1.21 0.06 -25.11
C ALA A 441 2.48 -0.41 -24.36
N GLY A 442 2.44 -1.64 -23.85
CA GLY A 442 3.53 -2.22 -23.07
C GLY A 442 3.60 -1.82 -21.60
N GLU A 443 2.73 -0.93 -21.11
CA GLU A 443 2.63 -0.63 -19.69
C GLU A 443 1.84 -1.70 -18.94
N VAL A 444 2.29 -1.96 -17.71
CA VAL A 444 1.66 -2.89 -16.79
C VAL A 444 1.38 -2.15 -15.49
N PRO A 445 0.19 -2.32 -14.87
CA PRO A 445 -0.10 -1.67 -13.60
C PRO A 445 0.78 -2.27 -12.49
N SER A 446 1.40 -1.42 -11.68
CA SER A 446 2.25 -1.82 -10.56
C SER A 446 1.60 -1.61 -9.19
N ALA A 447 0.85 -0.52 -9.01
CA ALA A 447 0.12 -0.24 -7.79
C ALA A 447 -1.15 0.57 -8.07
N ILE A 448 -2.18 0.39 -7.26
CA ILE A 448 -3.47 1.07 -7.36
C ILE A 448 -3.89 1.61 -5.99
N ASN A 449 -4.54 2.78 -5.96
CA ASN A 449 -5.12 3.33 -4.75
C ASN A 449 -6.23 4.33 -5.09
N PHE A 450 -7.36 4.29 -4.37
CA PHE A 450 -8.43 5.29 -4.51
C PHE A 450 -8.16 6.52 -3.65
N GLN A 451 -8.43 7.70 -4.21
CA GLN A 451 -8.47 8.94 -3.44
C GLN A 451 -9.72 8.96 -2.55
N LYS A 452 -9.53 9.11 -1.24
CA LYS A 452 -10.63 8.96 -0.27
C LYS A 452 -11.54 10.20 -0.15
N ASN A 453 -11.06 11.38 -0.51
CA ASN A 453 -11.75 12.66 -0.29
C ASN A 453 -12.29 13.31 -1.56
N PHE A 454 -12.46 12.57 -2.65
CA PHE A 454 -13.07 13.08 -3.86
C PHE A 454 -14.60 13.14 -3.72
N GLN A 455 -15.22 14.29 -4.04
CA GLN A 455 -16.65 14.55 -3.75
C GLN A 455 -17.58 14.22 -4.92
N GLU A 456 -17.12 14.38 -6.16
CA GLU A 456 -17.95 14.25 -7.36
C GLU A 456 -18.02 12.81 -7.90
N GLY A 457 -17.41 11.87 -7.20
CA GLY A 457 -17.35 10.48 -7.64
C GLY A 457 -16.26 9.70 -6.93
N ALA A 458 -15.45 8.98 -7.69
CA ALA A 458 -14.25 8.28 -7.23
C ALA A 458 -13.08 8.55 -8.18
N VAL A 459 -11.86 8.60 -7.66
CA VAL A 459 -10.64 8.72 -8.48
C VAL A 459 -9.70 7.59 -8.12
N LEU A 460 -9.44 6.73 -9.10
CA LEU A 460 -8.44 5.68 -9.00
C LEU A 460 -7.10 6.21 -9.49
N THR A 461 -6.08 6.16 -8.65
CA THR A 461 -4.70 6.44 -9.04
C THR A 461 -3.98 5.15 -9.33
N ILE A 462 -3.38 5.08 -10.50
CA ILE A 462 -2.69 3.91 -11.03
C ILE A 462 -1.23 4.29 -11.23
N ALA A 463 -0.32 3.52 -10.66
CA ALA A 463 1.10 3.57 -10.99
C ALA A 463 1.40 2.51 -12.05
N TRP A 464 2.04 2.92 -13.12
CA TRP A 464 2.43 2.04 -14.23
C TRP A 464 3.91 1.62 -14.12
N SER A 465 4.26 0.53 -14.75
CA SER A 465 5.63 -0.03 -14.76
C SER A 465 6.69 0.94 -15.31
N THR A 466 6.29 1.92 -16.10
CA THR A 466 7.15 3.01 -16.61
C THR A 466 7.44 4.09 -15.55
N GLY A 467 6.76 4.07 -14.40
CA GLY A 467 6.79 5.13 -13.39
C GLY A 467 5.76 6.24 -13.64
N ARG A 468 4.99 6.14 -14.72
CA ARG A 468 3.90 7.06 -15.01
C ARG A 468 2.76 6.87 -14.00
N LEU A 469 2.16 7.96 -13.57
CA LEU A 469 0.95 7.98 -12.75
C LEU A 469 -0.24 8.42 -13.58
N GLN A 470 -1.33 7.71 -13.43
CA GLN A 470 -2.59 8.04 -14.06
C GLN A 470 -3.68 8.18 -13.00
N HIS A 471 -4.43 9.27 -13.04
CA HIS A 471 -5.64 9.44 -12.27
C HIS A 471 -6.84 9.15 -13.16
N PHE A 472 -7.60 8.12 -12.80
CA PHE A 472 -8.79 7.70 -13.54
C PHE A 472 -10.05 8.08 -12.75
N PRO A 473 -10.79 9.14 -13.15
CA PRO A 473 -11.99 9.55 -12.47
C PRO A 473 -13.22 8.75 -12.92
N PHE A 474 -14.05 8.41 -11.94
CA PHE A 474 -15.41 7.93 -12.10
C PHE A 474 -16.34 9.07 -11.66
N ILE A 475 -17.04 9.69 -12.59
CA ILE A 475 -17.92 10.81 -12.32
C ILE A 475 -19.35 10.29 -12.18
N TYR A 476 -19.96 10.59 -11.04
CA TYR A 476 -21.35 10.20 -10.77
C TYR A 476 -22.31 11.27 -11.28
N SER A 477 -23.49 10.83 -11.76
CA SER A 477 -24.58 11.76 -12.11
C SER A 477 -25.10 12.47 -10.85
N ASP A 478 -25.66 13.68 -11.01
CA ASP A 478 -26.20 14.46 -9.91
C ASP A 478 -27.28 13.71 -9.12
N LEU A 479 -28.05 12.84 -9.79
CA LEU A 479 -29.06 11.98 -9.16
C LEU A 479 -28.44 10.92 -8.21
N GLU A 480 -27.26 10.42 -8.51
CA GLU A 480 -26.53 9.49 -7.63
C GLU A 480 -25.88 10.22 -6.45
N VAL A 481 -25.59 11.50 -6.61
CA VAL A 481 -25.02 12.36 -5.55
C VAL A 481 -26.06 12.72 -4.50
N GLU A 482 -27.31 12.97 -4.87
CA GLU A 482 -28.42 13.31 -3.95
C GLU A 482 -28.87 12.13 -3.09
N GLN A 483 -28.73 10.88 -3.57
CA GLN A 483 -29.05 9.68 -2.79
C GLN A 483 -28.04 9.37 -1.69
N LYS A 484 -26.89 10.05 -1.65
CA LYS A 484 -25.91 9.95 -0.57
C LYS A 484 -26.39 10.85 0.57
N GLY A 485 -26.78 10.24 1.72
CA GLY A 485 -27.20 10.95 2.93
C GLY A 485 -26.23 12.06 3.41
N PRO A 486 -26.53 12.77 4.52
CA PRO A 486 -25.87 14.01 4.88
C PRO A 486 -24.35 13.81 4.98
N ARG A 487 -23.65 14.37 3.99
CA ARG A 487 -22.20 14.38 3.95
C ARG A 487 -21.70 15.23 5.12
N PHE A 488 -20.72 14.75 5.82
CA PHE A 488 -19.89 15.60 6.67
C PHE A 488 -19.35 16.76 5.82
N ARG A 489 -20.00 17.91 5.88
CA ARG A 489 -19.44 19.14 5.33
C ARG A 489 -18.14 19.39 6.04
N SER A 490 -17.04 19.35 5.33
CA SER A 490 -15.75 19.76 5.87
C SER A 490 -15.89 21.18 6.42
N LEU A 491 -15.45 21.37 7.66
CA LEU A 491 -15.43 22.64 8.42
C LEU A 491 -14.44 23.68 7.81
N ASN A 492 -14.35 23.77 6.49
CA ASN A 492 -13.44 24.70 5.80
C ASN A 492 -14.12 25.93 5.18
N THR A 493 -15.34 26.23 5.58
CA THR A 493 -15.99 27.49 5.16
C THR A 493 -16.52 28.22 6.39
N SER A 494 -15.64 28.83 7.19
CA SER A 494 -15.99 29.91 8.12
C SER A 494 -14.76 30.48 8.83
N ILE A 495 -13.80 31.03 8.11
CA ILE A 495 -12.85 32.02 8.63
C ILE A 495 -12.71 33.14 7.59
N ASN A 496 -13.84 33.70 7.15
CA ASN A 496 -13.90 34.99 6.48
C ASN A 496 -15.21 35.68 6.86
N GLY A 497 -15.29 36.17 8.08
CA GLY A 497 -16.48 36.87 8.50
C GLY A 497 -16.46 37.33 9.97
N LEU A 498 -15.32 37.85 10.43
CA LEU A 498 -15.26 38.68 11.62
C LEU A 498 -14.43 39.94 11.35
N GLN A 499 -15.02 40.83 10.54
CA GLN A 499 -14.73 42.24 10.67
C GLN A 499 -15.54 42.75 11.85
N SER A 500 -14.85 43.04 12.96
CA SER A 500 -15.39 43.77 14.07
C SER A 500 -15.65 45.23 13.66
N PRO A 501 -16.80 45.82 13.97
CA PRO A 501 -16.98 47.26 13.86
C PRO A 501 -16.20 47.95 14.97
N MET A 502 -15.25 48.77 14.62
CA MET A 502 -14.75 49.80 15.52
C MET A 502 -15.89 50.78 15.82
N GLY A 503 -16.38 50.74 17.01
CA GLY A 503 -17.18 51.78 17.62
C GLY A 503 -16.28 52.70 18.44
N ASN A 504 -16.32 53.98 18.09
CA ASN A 504 -15.79 55.08 18.84
C ASN A 504 -16.25 55.06 20.31
N PHE A 505 -15.29 55.07 21.23
CA PHE A 505 -15.20 56.07 22.34
C PHE A 505 -13.79 55.97 22.91
#